data_9882ac54fd52b372631d598be11354b8
#
_entry.id   9882ac54fd52b372631d598be11354b8
#
_cell.length_a   1.000
_cell.length_b   1.000
_cell.length_c   1.000
_cell.angle_alpha   90.00
_cell.angle_beta   90.00
_cell.angle_gamma   90.00
#
_symmetry.space_group_name_H-M   'P 1'
#
loop_
_entity.id
_entity.type
_entity.pdbx_description
1 polymer ?
#
loop_
_entity_poly.entity_id
_entity_poly.type
_entity_poly.pdbx_seq_one_letter_code
_entity_poly.pdbx_strand_id
1 'polypeptide(L)'
;MRASRIPAVYMRGGTSKGVFFHARDLPADPAARDHILLRVTGSPDPYGKQIDGMGAATSSTSKVVLVSPSARPDCDVEYLFGQVAIDAPLIDWSGNCGNLTTAVGPFAISQGLVPAGPDGVRTVRLWQANLGKRIVAHVPVQDGEVLEAGDFALDGVAFDAAEIRLEFMDPGGGAAGVLPTGRAVDTLDVPGLGPVQASLVDAGNPTVIVAAASLGVPAALAQA
;
A
#
# COMPACT_ATOMS: atom_id res chain seq x y z
N MET A 1 0.30 -18.14 -28.64
CA MET A 1 0.55 -16.78 -28.09
C MET A 1 2.05 -16.58 -27.98
N ARG A 2 2.58 -15.43 -28.40
CA ARG A 2 3.98 -15.09 -28.12
C ARG A 2 4.08 -14.67 -26.66
N ALA A 3 5.14 -15.10 -25.95
CA ALA A 3 5.43 -14.64 -24.61
C ALA A 3 5.72 -13.14 -24.63
N SER A 4 5.00 -12.37 -23.83
CA SER A 4 5.27 -10.95 -23.62
C SER A 4 6.24 -10.80 -22.45
N ARG A 5 7.18 -9.85 -22.55
CA ARG A 5 8.08 -9.48 -21.47
C ARG A 5 7.73 -8.07 -21.02
N ILE A 6 7.43 -7.89 -19.75
CA ILE A 6 7.09 -6.61 -19.16
C ILE A 6 8.12 -6.34 -18.05
N PRO A 7 8.87 -5.23 -18.10
CA PRO A 7 9.77 -4.85 -17.03
C PRO A 7 9.01 -4.66 -15.71
N ALA A 8 9.54 -5.21 -14.65
CA ALA A 8 8.94 -5.11 -13.32
C ALA A 8 10.01 -5.21 -12.23
N VAL A 9 9.73 -4.62 -11.08
CA VAL A 9 10.58 -4.74 -9.88
C VAL A 9 9.76 -5.35 -8.75
N TYR A 10 10.26 -6.41 -8.14
CA TYR A 10 9.63 -7.01 -6.97
C TYR A 10 10.20 -6.38 -5.71
N MET A 11 9.38 -5.67 -4.95
CA MET A 11 9.84 -4.86 -3.81
C MET A 11 9.06 -5.18 -2.55
N ARG A 12 9.77 -5.03 -1.41
CA ARG A 12 9.17 -4.94 -0.09
C ARG A 12 8.96 -3.47 0.28
N GLY A 13 7.84 -3.18 0.91
CA GLY A 13 7.57 -1.92 1.58
C GLY A 13 6.91 -2.22 2.93
N GLY A 14 7.49 -1.74 4.04
CA GLY A 14 7.05 -2.15 5.37
C GLY A 14 6.96 -3.68 5.49
N THR A 15 5.86 -4.20 6.00
CA THR A 15 5.57 -5.64 6.12
C THR A 15 4.84 -6.22 4.89
N SER A 16 4.76 -5.47 3.79
CA SER A 16 4.14 -5.93 2.54
C SER A 16 5.17 -6.05 1.43
N LYS A 17 4.86 -6.85 0.41
CA LYS A 17 5.62 -6.92 -0.84
C LYS A 17 4.70 -7.02 -2.04
N GLY A 18 5.17 -6.54 -3.19
CA GLY A 18 4.40 -6.53 -4.42
C GLY A 18 5.24 -6.27 -5.65
N VAL A 19 4.61 -6.33 -6.80
CA VAL A 19 5.23 -6.11 -8.10
C VAL A 19 4.98 -4.68 -8.55
N PHE A 20 6.07 -3.96 -8.81
CA PHE A 20 6.05 -2.57 -9.24
C PHE A 20 6.31 -2.48 -10.74
N PHE A 21 5.57 -1.61 -11.41
CA PHE A 21 5.69 -1.36 -12.84
C PHE A 21 5.77 0.14 -13.13
N HIS A 22 6.47 0.51 -14.18
CA HIS A 22 6.15 1.76 -14.83
C HIS A 22 4.77 1.64 -15.50
N ALA A 23 3.85 2.57 -15.25
CA ALA A 23 2.52 2.54 -15.83
C ALA A 23 2.55 2.51 -17.37
N ARG A 24 3.55 3.14 -18.00
CA ARG A 24 3.75 3.18 -19.45
C ARG A 24 4.06 1.82 -20.09
N ASP A 25 4.54 0.85 -19.31
CA ASP A 25 4.91 -0.48 -19.82
C ASP A 25 3.72 -1.44 -19.86
N LEU A 26 2.56 -0.98 -19.39
CA LEU A 26 1.30 -1.71 -19.38
C LEU A 26 0.28 -1.10 -20.35
N PRO A 27 -0.71 -1.89 -20.83
CA PRO A 27 -1.79 -1.36 -21.64
C PRO A 27 -2.55 -0.22 -20.95
N ALA A 28 -2.93 0.80 -21.74
CA ALA A 28 -3.78 1.88 -21.24
C ALA A 28 -5.23 1.42 -20.96
N ASP A 29 -5.69 0.40 -21.67
CA ASP A 29 -7.00 -0.22 -21.43
C ASP A 29 -7.00 -0.93 -20.06
N PRO A 30 -7.89 -0.55 -19.12
CA PRO A 30 -7.91 -1.13 -17.79
C PRO A 30 -8.14 -2.65 -17.77
N ALA A 31 -9.01 -3.16 -18.64
CA ALA A 31 -9.31 -4.59 -18.66
C ALA A 31 -8.11 -5.43 -19.13
N ALA A 32 -7.42 -4.97 -20.18
CA ALA A 32 -6.20 -5.62 -20.69
C ALA A 32 -5.06 -5.54 -19.65
N ARG A 33 -4.91 -4.39 -19.00
CA ARG A 33 -3.94 -4.18 -17.93
C ARG A 33 -4.21 -5.13 -16.75
N ASP A 34 -5.43 -5.16 -16.24
CA ASP A 34 -5.81 -5.97 -15.09
C ASP A 34 -5.67 -7.47 -15.37
N HIS A 35 -5.98 -7.90 -16.61
CA HIS A 35 -5.73 -9.29 -17.03
C HIS A 35 -4.24 -9.67 -16.93
N ILE A 36 -3.33 -8.77 -17.33
CA ILE A 36 -1.89 -8.98 -17.22
C ILE A 36 -1.47 -9.04 -15.76
N LEU A 37 -1.93 -8.10 -14.93
CA LEU A 37 -1.56 -8.01 -13.53
C LEU A 37 -2.04 -9.22 -12.72
N LEU A 38 -3.26 -9.70 -12.98
CA LEU A 38 -3.76 -10.96 -12.44
C LEU A 38 -2.85 -12.13 -12.80
N ARG A 39 -2.44 -12.22 -14.05
CA ARG A 39 -1.57 -13.30 -14.51
C ARG A 39 -0.17 -13.21 -13.90
N VAL A 40 0.38 -12.00 -13.75
CA VAL A 40 1.68 -11.79 -13.09
C VAL A 40 1.66 -12.22 -11.63
N THR A 41 0.56 -11.96 -10.92
CA THR A 41 0.43 -12.36 -9.51
C THR A 41 0.05 -13.83 -9.32
N GLY A 42 -0.45 -14.49 -10.38
CA GLY A 42 -0.92 -15.88 -10.31
C GLY A 42 -2.34 -15.98 -9.79
N SER A 43 -3.21 -15.03 -10.15
CA SER A 43 -4.61 -14.98 -9.76
C SER A 43 -5.55 -15.08 -10.97
N PRO A 44 -6.74 -15.66 -10.80
CA PRO A 44 -7.23 -16.38 -9.63
C PRO A 44 -6.55 -17.77 -9.47
N ASP A 45 -6.19 -18.12 -8.24
CA ASP A 45 -5.64 -19.42 -7.94
C ASP A 45 -6.59 -20.20 -7.02
N PRO A 46 -7.26 -21.26 -7.53
CA PRO A 46 -8.19 -22.06 -6.73
C PRO A 46 -7.49 -22.84 -5.61
N TYR A 47 -6.18 -22.98 -5.64
CA TYR A 47 -5.39 -23.64 -4.60
C TYR A 47 -4.89 -22.65 -3.52
N GLY A 48 -5.10 -21.34 -3.71
CA GLY A 48 -4.72 -20.31 -2.77
C GLY A 48 -3.22 -20.19 -2.50
N LYS A 49 -2.36 -20.45 -3.48
CA LYS A 49 -0.90 -20.45 -3.32
C LYS A 49 -0.16 -19.51 -4.27
N GLN A 50 -0.81 -19.10 -5.35
CA GLN A 50 -0.24 -18.22 -6.39
C GLN A 50 1.13 -18.70 -6.94
N ILE A 51 1.34 -20.03 -7.01
CA ILE A 51 2.61 -20.65 -7.45
C ILE A 51 2.95 -20.25 -8.89
N ASP A 52 1.95 -20.04 -9.72
CA ASP A 52 2.10 -19.69 -11.15
C ASP A 52 2.29 -18.17 -11.37
N GLY A 53 2.69 -17.43 -10.34
CA GLY A 53 2.91 -16.00 -10.39
C GLY A 53 3.85 -15.49 -9.31
N MET A 54 3.88 -14.16 -9.15
CA MET A 54 4.74 -13.47 -8.19
C MET A 54 4.05 -13.16 -6.85
N GLY A 55 2.78 -13.48 -6.71
CA GLY A 55 2.08 -13.42 -5.44
C GLY A 55 2.56 -14.50 -4.47
N ALA A 56 2.27 -14.35 -3.18
CA ALA A 56 2.60 -15.34 -2.16
C ALA A 56 1.41 -15.60 -1.20
N ALA A 57 0.21 -15.57 -1.77
CA ALA A 57 -1.04 -16.06 -1.20
C ALA A 57 -1.45 -15.47 0.16
N THR A 58 -1.05 -14.23 0.43
CA THR A 58 -1.58 -13.45 1.55
C THR A 58 -1.96 -12.04 1.10
N SER A 59 -2.80 -11.36 1.86
CA SER A 59 -3.14 -9.96 1.59
C SER A 59 -1.92 -9.04 1.60
N SER A 60 -0.87 -9.38 2.36
CA SER A 60 0.39 -8.63 2.42
C SER A 60 1.29 -8.84 1.21
N THR A 61 1.06 -9.88 0.40
CA THR A 61 1.98 -10.31 -0.65
C THR A 61 1.35 -10.42 -2.05
N SER A 62 0.03 -10.23 -2.16
CA SER A 62 -0.71 -10.25 -3.43
C SER A 62 -1.07 -8.83 -3.86
N LYS A 63 -0.06 -8.09 -4.32
CA LYS A 63 -0.16 -6.65 -4.56
C LYS A 63 0.59 -6.22 -5.81
N VAL A 64 0.07 -5.19 -6.47
CA VAL A 64 0.72 -4.51 -7.60
C VAL A 64 0.74 -3.01 -7.39
N VAL A 65 1.75 -2.33 -7.93
CA VAL A 65 1.87 -0.87 -7.91
C VAL A 65 2.29 -0.39 -9.28
N LEU A 66 1.56 0.59 -9.80
CA LEU A 66 1.85 1.25 -11.06
C LEU A 66 2.35 2.65 -10.76
N VAL A 67 3.54 3.00 -11.25
CA VAL A 67 4.16 4.29 -11.00
C VAL A 67 4.40 5.03 -12.30
N SER A 68 4.12 6.33 -12.32
CA SER A 68 4.39 7.24 -13.44
C SER A 68 4.90 8.60 -12.94
N PRO A 69 5.57 9.39 -13.80
CA PRO A 69 5.81 10.78 -13.50
C PRO A 69 4.49 11.49 -13.24
N SER A 70 4.43 12.39 -12.27
CA SER A 70 3.22 13.16 -12.00
C SER A 70 3.09 14.35 -12.96
N ALA A 71 1.87 14.58 -13.45
CA ALA A 71 1.55 15.81 -14.16
C ALA A 71 1.26 16.99 -13.20
N ARG A 72 1.18 16.74 -11.89
CA ARG A 72 0.91 17.74 -10.87
C ARG A 72 2.19 18.48 -10.50
N PRO A 73 2.17 19.81 -10.40
CA PRO A 73 3.36 20.61 -10.07
C PRO A 73 3.85 20.39 -8.62
N ASP A 74 2.99 19.87 -7.76
CA ASP A 74 3.25 19.63 -6.33
C ASP A 74 3.65 18.20 -6.00
N CYS A 75 3.75 17.31 -7.02
CA CYS A 75 4.16 15.90 -6.86
C CYS A 75 5.21 15.53 -7.91
N ASP A 76 6.14 14.67 -7.53
CA ASP A 76 7.20 14.16 -8.42
C ASP A 76 6.72 12.96 -9.23
N VAL A 77 6.01 12.05 -8.57
CA VAL A 77 5.42 10.84 -9.18
C VAL A 77 3.98 10.64 -8.71
N GLU A 78 3.21 9.92 -9.51
CA GLU A 78 1.92 9.38 -9.12
C GLU A 78 1.94 7.87 -9.14
N TYR A 79 1.14 7.24 -8.31
CA TYR A 79 1.02 5.80 -8.27
C TYR A 79 -0.40 5.31 -8.02
N LEU A 80 -0.71 4.16 -8.61
CA LEU A 80 -1.90 3.37 -8.33
C LEU A 80 -1.50 2.11 -7.57
N PHE A 81 -2.20 1.83 -6.48
CA PHE A 81 -2.07 0.60 -5.72
C PHE A 81 -3.22 -0.35 -6.04
N GLY A 82 -2.92 -1.61 -6.36
CA GLY A 82 -3.89 -2.67 -6.57
C GLY A 82 -3.72 -3.82 -5.57
N GLN A 83 -4.79 -4.11 -4.82
CA GLN A 83 -4.89 -5.32 -4.02
C GLN A 83 -5.45 -6.44 -4.88
N VAL A 84 -4.64 -7.44 -5.17
CA VAL A 84 -5.05 -8.57 -6.03
C VAL A 84 -5.68 -9.67 -5.17
N ALA A 85 -6.92 -10.02 -5.48
CA ALA A 85 -7.57 -11.17 -4.85
C ALA A 85 -6.84 -12.46 -5.21
N ILE A 86 -6.76 -13.41 -4.28
CA ILE A 86 -6.01 -14.66 -4.49
C ILE A 86 -6.81 -15.64 -5.33
N ASP A 87 -8.07 -15.82 -5.00
CA ASP A 87 -8.99 -16.85 -5.52
C ASP A 87 -10.05 -16.32 -6.50
N ALA A 88 -10.06 -14.99 -6.73
CA ALA A 88 -10.99 -14.34 -7.63
C ALA A 88 -10.26 -13.49 -8.69
N PRO A 89 -10.83 -13.35 -9.91
CA PRO A 89 -10.23 -12.52 -10.97
C PRO A 89 -10.52 -11.03 -10.72
N LEU A 90 -10.08 -10.51 -9.58
CA LEU A 90 -10.37 -9.16 -9.10
C LEU A 90 -9.09 -8.46 -8.62
N ILE A 91 -8.93 -7.21 -9.03
CA ILE A 91 -7.98 -6.26 -8.43
C ILE A 91 -8.80 -5.12 -7.83
N ASP A 92 -8.66 -4.93 -6.52
CA ASP A 92 -9.29 -3.82 -5.83
C ASP A 92 -8.38 -2.58 -5.91
N TRP A 93 -8.87 -1.56 -6.59
CA TRP A 93 -8.24 -0.26 -6.77
C TRP A 93 -8.80 0.83 -5.84
N SER A 94 -9.68 0.48 -4.90
CA SER A 94 -10.40 1.47 -4.06
C SER A 94 -9.60 2.01 -2.89
N GLY A 95 -8.49 1.36 -2.53
CA GLY A 95 -7.73 1.67 -1.32
C GLY A 95 -6.27 2.04 -1.54
N ASN A 96 -5.54 2.15 -0.46
CA ASN A 96 -4.08 2.28 -0.44
C ASN A 96 -3.46 1.28 0.55
N CYS A 97 -2.19 0.98 0.35
CA CYS A 97 -1.38 0.19 1.28
C CYS A 97 -0.24 1.07 1.83
N GLY A 98 -0.39 1.56 3.06
CA GLY A 98 0.63 2.38 3.72
C GLY A 98 2.00 1.71 3.76
N ASN A 99 2.05 0.40 4.04
CA ASN A 99 3.28 -0.38 4.01
C ASN A 99 3.95 -0.33 2.63
N LEU A 100 3.23 -0.66 1.57
CA LEU A 100 3.83 -0.73 0.23
C LEU A 100 4.16 0.65 -0.35
N THR A 101 3.52 1.71 0.15
CA THR A 101 3.84 3.10 -0.20
C THR A 101 5.30 3.44 0.11
N THR A 102 5.92 2.83 1.14
CA THR A 102 7.33 3.07 1.47
C THR A 102 8.28 2.70 0.33
N ALA A 103 7.89 1.77 -0.55
CA ALA A 103 8.70 1.37 -1.69
C ALA A 103 8.51 2.25 -2.94
N VAL A 104 7.52 3.14 -2.97
CA VAL A 104 7.24 3.98 -4.16
C VAL A 104 8.35 5.01 -4.40
N GLY A 105 8.82 5.68 -3.33
CA GLY A 105 9.94 6.62 -3.43
C GLY A 105 11.25 5.95 -3.89
N PRO A 106 11.69 4.86 -3.25
CA PRO A 106 12.81 4.04 -3.73
C PRO A 106 12.68 3.57 -5.16
N PHE A 107 11.51 3.06 -5.57
CA PHE A 107 11.25 2.70 -6.96
C PHE A 107 11.46 3.90 -7.90
N ALA A 108 10.88 5.05 -7.55
CA ALA A 108 10.97 6.24 -8.39
C ALA A 108 12.42 6.71 -8.60
N ILE A 109 13.25 6.61 -7.57
CA ILE A 109 14.69 6.96 -7.67
C ILE A 109 15.44 5.89 -8.47
N SER A 110 15.33 4.62 -8.10
CA SER A 110 16.10 3.53 -8.73
C SER A 110 15.72 3.31 -10.20
N GLN A 111 14.50 3.68 -10.59
CA GLN A 111 14.04 3.61 -11.98
C GLN A 111 14.21 4.93 -12.75
N GLY A 112 14.87 5.93 -12.16
CA GLY A 112 15.20 7.19 -12.84
C GLY A 112 14.01 8.13 -13.08
N LEU A 113 12.89 7.93 -12.39
CA LEU A 113 11.75 8.86 -12.43
C LEU A 113 12.04 10.13 -11.62
N VAL A 114 12.85 10.00 -10.57
CA VAL A 114 13.29 11.07 -9.70
C VAL A 114 14.81 10.96 -9.57
N PRO A 115 15.59 12.05 -9.75
CA PRO A 115 17.03 11.98 -9.51
C PRO A 115 17.33 11.73 -8.04
N ALA A 116 18.33 10.89 -7.74
CA ALA A 116 18.75 10.60 -6.37
C ALA A 116 19.19 11.87 -5.63
N GLY A 117 19.93 12.75 -6.31
CA GLY A 117 20.49 13.95 -5.70
C GLY A 117 21.78 13.64 -4.92
N PRO A 118 22.20 14.57 -4.03
CA PRO A 118 23.36 14.35 -3.17
C PRO A 118 23.04 13.32 -2.07
N ASP A 119 24.10 12.78 -1.46
CA ASP A 119 23.98 11.88 -0.31
C ASP A 119 23.18 12.49 0.83
N GLY A 120 22.41 11.65 1.51
CA GLY A 120 21.53 12.05 2.62
C GLY A 120 20.10 11.58 2.42
N VAL A 121 19.13 12.41 2.76
CA VAL A 121 17.71 12.06 2.65
C VAL A 121 17.08 12.81 1.48
N ARG A 122 16.61 12.07 0.48
CA ARG A 122 15.86 12.60 -0.65
C ARG A 122 14.37 12.65 -0.33
N THR A 123 13.76 13.81 -0.46
CA THR A 123 12.31 13.97 -0.39
C THR A 123 11.68 13.68 -1.74
N VAL A 124 10.74 12.72 -1.79
CA VAL A 124 9.94 12.38 -2.97
C VAL A 124 8.47 12.63 -2.67
N ARG A 125 7.84 13.49 -3.46
CA ARG A 125 6.42 13.86 -3.31
C ARG A 125 5.58 12.95 -4.18
N LEU A 126 4.70 12.19 -3.53
CA LEU A 126 3.88 11.17 -4.14
C LEU A 126 2.43 11.63 -4.25
N TRP A 127 1.80 11.43 -5.39
CA TRP A 127 0.36 11.47 -5.55
C TRP A 127 -0.20 10.06 -5.51
N GLN A 128 -0.95 9.74 -4.46
CA GLN A 128 -1.67 8.48 -4.34
C GLN A 128 -3.00 8.60 -5.10
N ALA A 129 -3.07 8.03 -6.30
CA ALA A 129 -4.13 8.28 -7.25
C ALA A 129 -5.47 7.61 -6.89
N ASN A 130 -5.45 6.49 -6.15
CA ASN A 130 -6.68 5.80 -5.73
C ASN A 130 -7.55 6.68 -4.82
N LEU A 131 -6.94 7.35 -3.85
CA LEU A 131 -7.64 8.18 -2.84
C LEU A 131 -7.53 9.68 -3.12
N GLY A 132 -6.72 10.10 -4.09
CA GLY A 132 -6.48 11.51 -4.36
C GLY A 132 -5.76 12.23 -3.22
N LYS A 133 -4.73 11.59 -2.64
CA LYS A 133 -3.98 12.10 -1.49
C LYS A 133 -2.50 12.31 -1.80
N ARG A 134 -1.91 13.33 -1.16
CA ARG A 134 -0.45 13.55 -1.21
C ARG A 134 0.22 12.79 -0.07
N ILE A 135 1.37 12.22 -0.40
CA ILE A 135 2.25 11.57 0.57
C ILE A 135 3.68 12.06 0.29
N VAL A 136 4.44 12.29 1.33
CA VAL A 136 5.85 12.65 1.22
C VAL A 136 6.69 11.50 1.73
N ALA A 137 7.59 10.99 0.89
CA ALA A 137 8.53 9.95 1.27
C ALA A 137 9.92 10.55 1.45
N HIS A 138 10.56 10.22 2.57
CA HIS A 138 11.93 10.57 2.89
C HIS A 138 12.80 9.33 2.68
N VAL A 139 13.55 9.34 1.58
CA VAL A 139 14.32 8.18 1.10
C VAL A 139 15.81 8.43 1.32
N PRO A 140 16.52 7.60 2.09
CA PRO A 140 17.96 7.71 2.24
C PRO A 140 18.63 7.34 0.91
N VAL A 141 19.62 8.14 0.53
CA VAL A 141 20.41 7.95 -0.71
C VAL A 141 21.88 8.10 -0.40
N GLN A 142 22.71 7.31 -1.07
CA GLN A 142 24.16 7.34 -0.99
C GLN A 142 24.76 6.95 -2.34
N ASP A 143 25.84 7.61 -2.74
CA ASP A 143 26.55 7.35 -4.01
C ASP A 143 25.63 7.36 -5.25
N GLY A 144 24.57 8.18 -5.22
CA GLY A 144 23.59 8.29 -6.31
C GLY A 144 22.54 7.18 -6.37
N GLU A 145 22.47 6.32 -5.38
CA GLU A 145 21.54 5.20 -5.27
C GLU A 145 20.72 5.25 -3.97
N VAL A 146 19.62 4.51 -3.94
CA VAL A 146 18.83 4.33 -2.71
C VAL A 146 19.64 3.49 -1.73
N LEU A 147 19.80 4.00 -0.51
CA LEU A 147 20.44 3.25 0.57
C LEU A 147 19.44 2.22 1.13
N GLU A 148 19.78 0.94 0.99
CA GLU A 148 18.93 -0.17 1.48
C GLU A 148 19.37 -0.66 2.86
N ALA A 149 20.67 -0.62 3.15
CA ALA A 149 21.24 -1.07 4.41
C ALA A 149 21.10 0.01 5.51
N GLY A 150 20.77 -0.42 6.73
CA GLY A 150 20.62 0.45 7.90
C GLY A 150 20.36 -0.36 9.16
N ASP A 151 20.07 0.32 10.26
CA ASP A 151 19.83 -0.23 11.58
C ASP A 151 18.37 -0.10 12.05
N PHE A 152 17.47 0.27 11.15
CA PHE A 152 16.06 0.39 11.47
C PHE A 152 15.39 -0.98 11.53
N ALA A 153 15.02 -1.40 12.75
CA ALA A 153 14.24 -2.60 13.01
C ALA A 153 12.74 -2.33 12.83
N LEU A 154 12.06 -3.15 12.06
CA LEU A 154 10.62 -3.07 11.86
C LEU A 154 9.96 -4.37 12.31
N ASP A 155 9.00 -4.28 13.23
CA ASP A 155 8.23 -5.43 13.70
C ASP A 155 7.57 -6.16 12.54
N GLY A 156 7.72 -7.51 12.51
CA GLY A 156 7.23 -8.35 11.43
C GLY A 156 8.16 -8.48 10.23
N VAL A 157 9.37 -7.88 10.27
CA VAL A 157 10.43 -8.01 9.28
C VAL A 157 11.69 -8.55 9.94
N ALA A 158 12.31 -9.57 9.32
CA ALA A 158 13.39 -10.33 9.93
C ALA A 158 14.75 -9.61 9.94
N PHE A 159 14.96 -8.62 9.05
CA PHE A 159 16.25 -7.95 8.89
C PHE A 159 16.10 -6.44 8.96
N ASP A 160 17.06 -5.79 9.61
CA ASP A 160 17.17 -4.35 9.66
C ASP A 160 17.45 -3.77 8.26
N ALA A 161 17.06 -2.52 8.05
CA ALA A 161 17.21 -1.82 6.78
C ALA A 161 17.32 -0.30 7.01
N ALA A 162 17.59 0.47 5.98
CA ALA A 162 17.49 1.91 6.07
C ALA A 162 16.03 2.35 6.29
N GLU A 163 15.83 3.31 7.20
CA GLU A 163 14.50 3.84 7.48
C GLU A 163 13.97 4.69 6.33
N ILE A 164 12.73 4.44 5.91
CA ILE A 164 11.98 5.28 4.99
C ILE A 164 10.78 5.85 5.72
N ARG A 165 10.82 7.14 6.00
CA ARG A 165 9.74 7.85 6.68
C ARG A 165 8.71 8.35 5.66
N LEU A 166 7.43 8.15 5.98
CA LEU A 166 6.30 8.68 5.20
C LEU A 166 5.53 9.73 6.00
N GLU A 167 5.10 10.78 5.31
CA GLU A 167 4.16 11.77 5.83
C GLU A 167 2.90 11.71 4.97
N PHE A 168 1.79 11.27 5.55
CA PHE A 168 0.49 11.28 4.90
C PHE A 168 -0.16 12.65 5.12
N MET A 169 -0.29 13.40 4.02
CA MET A 169 -0.88 14.74 4.06
C MET A 169 -2.40 14.60 4.06
N ASP A 170 -3.05 15.22 5.06
CA ASP A 170 -4.51 15.22 5.21
C ASP A 170 -5.11 13.78 5.13
N PRO A 171 -4.73 12.87 6.01
CA PRO A 171 -5.15 11.47 5.94
C PRO A 171 -6.64 11.25 6.23
N GLY A 172 -7.32 12.23 6.80
CA GLY A 172 -8.74 12.14 7.17
C GLY A 172 -9.70 11.99 6.00
N GLY A 173 -10.84 11.37 6.25
CA GLY A 173 -11.85 10.98 5.27
C GLY A 173 -12.64 12.12 4.67
N GLY A 174 -12.20 12.67 3.55
CA GLY A 174 -12.99 13.57 2.70
C GLY A 174 -13.68 14.70 3.45
N ALA A 175 -14.91 15.04 3.05
CA ALA A 175 -15.71 16.12 3.64
C ALA A 175 -16.21 15.85 5.07
N ALA A 176 -16.23 14.59 5.50
CA ALA A 176 -16.70 14.20 6.85
C ALA A 176 -15.60 14.33 7.92
N GLY A 177 -14.32 14.50 7.52
CA GLY A 177 -13.19 14.61 8.44
C GLY A 177 -12.83 13.30 9.11
N VAL A 178 -11.93 13.37 10.11
CA VAL A 178 -11.40 12.18 10.84
C VAL A 178 -12.48 11.46 11.65
N LEU A 179 -13.49 12.17 12.13
CA LEU A 179 -14.63 11.59 12.86
C LEU A 179 -15.90 11.76 12.01
N PRO A 180 -16.29 10.78 11.19
CA PRO A 180 -17.38 10.91 10.22
C PRO A 180 -18.74 11.17 10.86
N THR A 181 -18.94 10.82 12.12
CA THR A 181 -20.16 11.14 12.89
C THR A 181 -20.05 12.47 13.65
N GLY A 182 -18.88 13.11 13.66
CA GLY A 182 -18.59 14.29 14.47
C GLY A 182 -18.41 14.00 15.97
N ARG A 183 -18.47 12.72 16.38
CA ARG A 183 -18.36 12.30 17.79
C ARG A 183 -17.14 11.41 17.98
N ALA A 184 -16.48 11.56 19.12
CA ALA A 184 -15.37 10.68 19.49
C ALA A 184 -15.84 9.27 19.86
N VAL A 185 -17.06 9.15 20.37
CA VAL A 185 -17.68 7.85 20.72
C VAL A 185 -19.12 7.84 20.26
N ASP A 186 -19.50 6.78 19.60
CA ASP A 186 -20.85 6.44 19.17
C ASP A 186 -21.34 5.20 19.92
N THR A 187 -22.66 5.04 19.98
CA THR A 187 -23.30 3.80 20.45
C THR A 187 -23.85 3.05 19.25
N LEU A 188 -23.34 1.85 19.02
CA LEU A 188 -23.83 0.95 17.98
C LEU A 188 -24.74 -0.11 18.61
N ASP A 189 -25.92 -0.31 18.05
CA ASP A 189 -26.79 -1.41 18.45
C ASP A 189 -26.40 -2.67 17.66
N VAL A 190 -25.72 -3.60 18.35
CA VAL A 190 -25.17 -4.80 17.72
C VAL A 190 -26.11 -5.99 17.97
N PRO A 191 -26.64 -6.62 16.91
CA PRO A 191 -27.50 -7.77 17.05
C PRO A 191 -26.89 -8.88 17.91
N GLY A 192 -27.60 -9.30 18.95
CA GLY A 192 -27.16 -10.34 19.89
C GLY A 192 -26.24 -9.86 21.02
N LEU A 193 -25.74 -8.62 20.98
CA LEU A 193 -24.89 -8.01 22.02
C LEU A 193 -25.55 -6.79 22.68
N GLY A 194 -26.46 -6.09 21.94
CA GLY A 194 -27.03 -4.84 22.40
C GLY A 194 -26.12 -3.63 22.15
N PRO A 195 -26.25 -2.55 22.94
CA PRO A 195 -25.52 -1.31 22.73
C PRO A 195 -24.03 -1.45 23.05
N VAL A 196 -23.18 -1.17 22.06
CA VAL A 196 -21.70 -1.20 22.14
C VAL A 196 -21.14 0.19 21.88
N GLN A 197 -20.25 0.66 22.75
CA GLN A 197 -19.51 1.90 22.54
C GLN A 197 -18.41 1.69 21.51
N ALA A 198 -18.35 2.55 20.47
CA ALA A 198 -17.37 2.48 19.40
C ALA A 198 -16.89 3.86 19.00
N SER A 199 -15.64 3.98 18.59
CA SER A 199 -15.12 5.15 17.87
C SER A 199 -15.06 4.84 16.38
N LEU A 200 -15.76 5.64 15.57
CA LEU A 200 -15.71 5.58 14.11
C LEU A 200 -14.67 6.59 13.63
N VAL A 201 -13.57 6.10 13.07
CA VAL A 201 -12.41 6.93 12.69
C VAL A 201 -12.07 6.70 11.22
N ASP A 202 -11.88 7.76 10.48
CA ASP A 202 -11.36 7.74 9.12
C ASP A 202 -10.09 8.60 9.03
N ALA A 203 -8.95 7.97 9.36
CA ALA A 203 -7.63 8.59 9.33
C ALA A 203 -6.73 7.91 8.30
N GLY A 204 -7.30 7.59 7.14
CA GLY A 204 -6.64 6.89 6.03
C GLY A 204 -7.42 5.65 5.60
N ASN A 205 -7.66 4.72 6.51
CA ASN A 205 -8.63 3.63 6.31
C ASN A 205 -9.77 3.80 7.31
N PRO A 206 -11.04 3.68 6.88
CA PRO A 206 -12.18 3.68 7.79
C PRO A 206 -12.04 2.55 8.82
N THR A 207 -12.10 2.90 10.09
CA THR A 207 -11.83 1.99 11.20
C THR A 207 -12.91 2.13 12.26
N VAL A 208 -13.35 1.01 12.79
CA VAL A 208 -14.25 0.94 13.96
C VAL A 208 -13.44 0.42 15.14
N ILE A 209 -13.27 1.24 16.18
CA ILE A 209 -12.50 0.89 17.37
C ILE A 209 -13.49 0.60 18.50
N VAL A 210 -13.40 -0.58 19.08
CA VAL A 210 -14.23 -1.02 20.22
C VAL A 210 -13.37 -1.64 21.32
N ALA A 211 -13.79 -1.53 22.56
CA ALA A 211 -13.13 -2.25 23.64
C ALA A 211 -13.42 -3.76 23.54
N ALA A 212 -12.37 -4.59 23.55
CA ALA A 212 -12.52 -6.05 23.44
C ALA A 212 -13.47 -6.62 24.52
N ALA A 213 -13.42 -6.07 25.74
CA ALA A 213 -14.31 -6.46 26.85
C ALA A 213 -15.80 -6.24 26.53
N SER A 214 -16.16 -5.20 25.77
CA SER A 214 -17.55 -4.95 25.38
C SER A 214 -18.10 -5.96 24.36
N LEU A 215 -17.22 -6.71 23.70
CA LEU A 215 -17.56 -7.81 22.81
C LEU A 215 -17.41 -9.18 23.47
N GLY A 216 -17.11 -9.24 24.77
CA GLY A 216 -16.84 -10.50 25.48
C GLY A 216 -15.57 -11.21 25.04
N VAL A 217 -14.65 -10.50 24.34
CA VAL A 217 -13.37 -11.06 23.87
C VAL A 217 -12.32 -10.93 24.97
N PRO A 218 -11.74 -12.04 25.47
CA PRO A 218 -10.67 -11.98 26.45
C PRO A 218 -9.44 -11.27 25.89
N ALA A 219 -8.78 -10.44 26.71
CA ALA A 219 -7.57 -9.70 26.30
C ALA A 219 -6.43 -10.62 25.80
N ALA A 220 -6.36 -11.86 26.27
CA ALA A 220 -5.38 -12.86 25.83
C ALA A 220 -5.54 -13.28 24.35
N LEU A 221 -6.73 -13.14 23.76
CA LEU A 221 -6.95 -13.44 22.34
C LEU A 221 -6.58 -12.29 21.40
N ALA A 222 -6.33 -11.10 21.93
CA ALA A 222 -5.90 -9.94 21.14
C ALA A 222 -4.39 -9.95 20.83
N GLN A 223 -3.64 -10.92 21.37
CA GLN A 223 -2.18 -11.05 21.22
C GLN A 223 -1.75 -12.30 20.40
N ALA A 224 -2.69 -13.02 19.79
CA ALA A 224 -2.42 -14.23 19.02
C ALA A 224 -2.29 -13.97 17.52
#